data_0454769c748cf65b01182b2b69fae61d
#
_entry.id   0454769c748cf65b01182b2b69fae61d
#
_cell.length_a   1.000
_cell.length_b   1.000
_cell.length_c   1.000
_cell.angle_alpha   90.00
_cell.angle_beta   90.00
_cell.angle_gamma   90.00
#
_symmetry.space_group_name_H-M   'P 1'
#
loop_
_entity.id
_entity.type
_entity.pdbx_description
1 polymer ?
#
loop_
_entity_poly.entity_id
_entity_poly.type
_entity_poly.pdbx_seq_one_letter_code
_entity_poly.pdbx_strand_id
1 'polypeptide(L)'
;DCRLLIYFSDNITTVEMGGVVEQFNSSQGNPGCVLLAREEKNPEAFGVAVIDGDNKVIDIVEKPINPPSNLAIGGIYLFDERFWGFLDEGVAEMGADFSISDVTSRYVKDGSATLLTVGEETWVDCGTAESLLQASIMARDGKLNPSPHRE
;
A
#
# COMPACT_ATOMS: atom_id res chain seq x y z
N ASP A 1 16.78 -12.77 7.62
CA ASP A 1 16.01 -12.72 6.39
C ASP A 1 14.57 -13.10 6.72
N CYS A 2 13.66 -12.14 6.62
CA CYS A 2 12.23 -12.35 6.91
C CYS A 2 11.40 -11.50 5.93
N ARG A 3 10.17 -11.92 5.68
CA ARG A 3 9.15 -11.14 5.01
C ARG A 3 8.61 -10.07 5.96
N LEU A 4 8.19 -8.94 5.39
CA LEU A 4 7.72 -7.79 6.16
C LEU A 4 6.30 -7.41 5.77
N LEU A 5 5.51 -7.06 6.78
CA LEU A 5 4.32 -6.25 6.64
C LEU A 5 4.62 -4.88 7.27
N ILE A 6 4.62 -3.84 6.46
CA ILE A 6 4.74 -2.45 6.92
C ILE A 6 3.34 -1.85 6.89
N TYR A 7 2.92 -1.32 8.03
CA TYR A 7 1.61 -0.70 8.21
C TYR A 7 1.81 0.67 8.87
N PHE A 8 1.53 1.73 8.13
CA PHE A 8 1.64 3.08 8.66
C PHE A 8 0.53 3.36 9.67
N SER A 9 0.91 3.87 10.83
CA SER A 9 0.04 4.01 12.01
C SER A 9 -1.09 5.03 11.85
N ASP A 10 -1.04 5.87 10.84
CA ASP A 10 -2.08 6.82 10.47
C ASP A 10 -3.12 6.25 9.49
N ASN A 11 -2.95 5.01 9.06
CA ASN A 11 -3.91 4.32 8.22
C ASN A 11 -4.86 3.47 9.08
N ILE A 12 -6.15 3.63 8.86
CA ILE A 12 -7.21 2.85 9.51
C ILE A 12 -8.04 2.16 8.42
N THR A 13 -8.13 0.84 8.48
CA THR A 13 -8.88 0.08 7.49
C THR A 13 -9.61 -1.11 8.09
N THR A 14 -10.68 -1.55 7.43
CA THR A 14 -11.40 -2.80 7.72
C THR A 14 -10.93 -3.97 6.86
N VAL A 15 -9.88 -3.79 6.05
CA VAL A 15 -9.25 -4.87 5.28
C VAL A 15 -8.73 -5.94 6.21
N GLU A 16 -9.10 -7.20 5.96
CA GLU A 16 -8.61 -8.32 6.75
C GLU A 16 -7.19 -8.70 6.33
N MET A 17 -6.23 -8.27 7.14
CA MET A 17 -4.81 -8.45 6.85
C MET A 17 -4.37 -9.92 6.84
N GLY A 18 -5.06 -10.80 7.56
CA GLY A 18 -4.78 -12.25 7.54
C GLY A 18 -4.87 -12.83 6.13
N GLY A 19 -5.95 -12.55 5.42
CA GLY A 19 -6.15 -12.98 4.04
C GLY A 19 -5.12 -12.39 3.07
N VAL A 20 -4.75 -11.12 3.26
CA VAL A 20 -3.70 -10.46 2.46
C VAL A 20 -2.34 -11.13 2.64
N VAL A 21 -1.97 -11.44 3.89
CA VAL A 21 -0.71 -12.13 4.21
C VAL A 21 -0.71 -13.57 3.67
N GLU A 22 -1.83 -14.29 3.79
CA GLU A 22 -1.96 -15.64 3.22
C GLU A 22 -1.83 -15.61 1.71
N GLN A 23 -2.49 -14.68 1.03
CA GLN A 23 -2.36 -14.49 -0.41
C GLN A 23 -0.91 -14.20 -0.81
N PHE A 24 -0.23 -13.29 -0.12
CA PHE A 24 1.18 -12.98 -0.36
C PHE A 24 2.08 -14.20 -0.22
N ASN A 25 1.83 -15.03 0.81
CA ASN A 25 2.63 -16.22 1.07
C ASN A 25 2.33 -17.39 0.12
N SER A 26 1.12 -17.50 -0.42
CA SER A 26 0.67 -18.62 -1.26
C SER A 26 0.76 -18.34 -2.76
N SER A 27 0.96 -17.09 -3.18
CA SER A 27 0.96 -16.71 -4.59
C SER A 27 2.02 -17.47 -5.39
N GLN A 28 1.55 -18.17 -6.43
CA GLN A 28 2.43 -18.74 -7.45
C GLN A 28 3.06 -17.58 -8.23
N GLY A 29 4.40 -17.53 -8.26
CA GLY A 29 5.14 -16.43 -8.87
C GLY A 29 5.86 -15.54 -7.86
N ASN A 30 5.64 -15.76 -6.56
CA ASN A 30 6.32 -15.11 -5.45
C ASN A 30 6.45 -13.59 -5.66
N PRO A 31 5.36 -12.82 -5.50
CA PRO A 31 5.45 -11.38 -5.61
C PRO A 31 6.48 -10.88 -4.61
N GLY A 32 7.44 -10.08 -5.08
CA GLY A 32 8.45 -9.51 -4.18
C GLY A 32 7.86 -8.44 -3.28
N CYS A 33 6.87 -7.72 -3.83
CA CYS A 33 6.15 -6.67 -3.12
C CYS A 33 4.66 -6.72 -3.47
N VAL A 34 3.81 -6.55 -2.46
CA VAL A 34 2.39 -6.29 -2.62
C VAL A 34 2.06 -4.92 -2.06
N LEU A 35 1.45 -4.09 -2.90
CA LEU A 35 0.99 -2.74 -2.57
C LEU A 35 -0.52 -2.78 -2.43
N LEU A 36 -1.04 -2.31 -1.31
CA LEU A 36 -2.48 -2.11 -1.19
C LEU A 36 -2.85 -0.74 -1.74
N ALA A 37 -3.84 -0.72 -2.62
CA ALA A 37 -4.37 0.50 -3.22
C ALA A 37 -5.89 0.52 -3.16
N ARG A 38 -6.44 1.72 -3.25
CA ARG A 38 -7.89 1.94 -3.38
C ARG A 38 -8.17 2.91 -4.52
N GLU A 39 -9.39 2.86 -5.04
CA GLU A 39 -9.86 3.94 -5.90
C GLU A 39 -10.10 5.21 -5.07
N GLU A 40 -9.50 6.31 -5.51
CA GLU A 40 -9.60 7.60 -4.85
C GLU A 40 -10.05 8.67 -5.85
N LYS A 41 -10.94 9.57 -5.41
CA LYS A 41 -11.43 10.66 -6.28
C LYS A 41 -10.40 11.77 -6.48
N ASN A 42 -9.57 11.99 -5.47
CA ASN A 42 -8.52 13.01 -5.47
C ASN A 42 -7.17 12.34 -5.16
N PRO A 43 -6.63 11.52 -6.10
CA PRO A 43 -5.46 10.70 -5.86
C PRO A 43 -4.16 11.50 -5.79
N GLU A 44 -4.17 12.79 -6.16
CA GLU A 44 -3.00 13.68 -6.17
C GLU A 44 -2.35 13.89 -4.80
N ALA A 45 -3.03 13.51 -3.72
CA ALA A 45 -2.47 13.57 -2.36
C ALA A 45 -1.61 12.34 -1.99
N PHE A 46 -1.61 11.31 -2.84
CA PHE A 46 -1.04 9.99 -2.57
C PHE A 46 -0.01 9.58 -3.63
N GLY A 47 0.71 8.50 -3.37
CA GLY A 47 1.37 7.76 -4.43
C GLY A 47 0.32 7.10 -5.32
N VAL A 48 0.42 7.27 -6.64
CA VAL A 48 -0.55 6.75 -7.60
C VAL A 48 0.08 5.67 -8.45
N ALA A 49 -0.53 4.49 -8.45
CA ALA A 49 -0.05 3.35 -9.23
C ALA A 49 -0.39 3.52 -10.71
N VAL A 50 0.57 3.19 -11.58
CA VAL A 50 0.37 2.98 -13.01
C VAL A 50 0.39 1.49 -13.27
N ILE A 51 -0.68 0.97 -13.85
CA ILE A 51 -0.80 -0.45 -14.18
C ILE A 51 -0.89 -0.65 -15.69
N ASP A 52 -0.40 -1.78 -16.16
CA ASP A 52 -0.58 -2.21 -17.55
C ASP A 52 -1.92 -2.94 -17.77
N GLY A 53 -2.13 -3.45 -18.98
CA GLY A 53 -3.35 -4.18 -19.35
C GLY A 53 -3.57 -5.49 -18.58
N ASP A 54 -2.54 -6.00 -17.92
CA ASP A 54 -2.55 -7.23 -17.11
C ASP A 54 -2.59 -6.94 -15.60
N ASN A 55 -2.91 -5.70 -15.19
CA ASN A 55 -2.91 -5.20 -13.81
C ASN A 55 -1.56 -5.27 -13.10
N LYS A 56 -0.47 -5.33 -13.85
CA LYS A 56 0.87 -5.27 -13.29
C LYS A 56 1.27 -3.82 -13.04
N VAL A 57 1.87 -3.54 -11.89
CA VAL A 57 2.42 -2.21 -11.59
C VAL A 57 3.65 -1.97 -12.44
N ILE A 58 3.61 -0.93 -13.26
CA ILE A 58 4.70 -0.53 -14.15
C ILE A 58 5.38 0.77 -13.70
N ASP A 59 4.70 1.57 -12.88
CA ASP A 59 5.26 2.77 -12.28
C ASP A 59 4.44 3.19 -11.05
N ILE A 60 5.03 4.06 -10.22
CA ILE A 60 4.39 4.75 -9.11
C ILE A 60 4.81 6.20 -9.16
N VAL A 61 3.82 7.09 -9.22
CA VAL A 61 4.07 8.53 -9.24
C VAL A 61 3.63 9.15 -7.92
N GLU A 62 4.59 9.68 -7.19
CA GLU A 62 4.33 10.30 -5.88
C GLU A 62 3.67 11.67 -6.06
N LYS A 63 2.49 11.85 -5.47
CA LYS A 63 1.72 13.10 -5.43
C LYS A 63 1.68 13.85 -6.77
N PRO A 64 1.19 13.19 -7.84
CA PRO A 64 1.22 13.77 -9.18
C PRO A 64 0.23 14.93 -9.32
N ILE A 65 0.65 16.01 -9.99
CA ILE A 65 -0.25 17.13 -10.36
C ILE A 65 -1.35 16.65 -11.32
N ASN A 66 -1.00 15.72 -12.21
CA ASN A 66 -1.92 15.07 -13.14
C ASN A 66 -1.85 13.56 -12.90
N PRO A 67 -2.74 12.99 -12.07
CA PRO A 67 -2.71 11.58 -11.75
C PRO A 67 -2.89 10.69 -12.97
N PRO A 68 -2.01 9.68 -13.19
CA PRO A 68 -2.12 8.76 -14.31
C PRO A 68 -3.26 7.74 -14.16
N SER A 69 -3.77 7.55 -12.95
CA SER A 69 -4.89 6.69 -12.61
C SER A 69 -5.61 7.20 -11.36
N ASN A 70 -6.68 6.53 -10.94
CA ASN A 70 -7.36 6.76 -9.66
C ASN A 70 -6.91 5.80 -8.53
N LEU A 71 -5.89 4.98 -8.77
CA LEU A 71 -5.40 3.97 -7.83
C LEU A 71 -4.38 4.57 -6.85
N ALA A 72 -4.88 5.07 -5.73
CA ALA A 72 -4.07 5.62 -4.65
C ALA A 72 -3.48 4.49 -3.81
N ILE A 73 -2.16 4.50 -3.63
CA ILE A 73 -1.46 3.55 -2.76
C ILE A 73 -1.62 3.99 -1.32
N GLY A 74 -2.07 3.09 -0.48
CA GLY A 74 -2.15 3.31 0.97
C GLY A 74 -0.83 3.01 1.67
N GLY A 75 -0.78 3.29 2.96
CA GLY A 75 0.39 3.05 3.81
C GLY A 75 0.54 1.60 4.28
N ILE A 76 0.18 0.62 3.45
CA ILE A 76 0.26 -0.81 3.78
C ILE A 76 0.99 -1.55 2.66
N TYR A 77 2.08 -2.22 3.02
CA TYR A 77 3.00 -2.86 2.11
C TYR A 77 3.43 -4.22 2.62
N LEU A 78 3.53 -5.21 1.74
CA LEU A 78 4.17 -6.49 2.03
C LEU A 78 5.40 -6.63 1.15
N PHE A 79 6.51 -7.07 1.75
CA PHE A 79 7.78 -7.26 1.07
C PHE A 79 8.38 -8.62 1.39
N ASP A 80 9.05 -9.20 0.41
CA ASP A 80 9.90 -10.37 0.63
C ASP A 80 11.25 -9.98 1.27
N GLU A 81 12.12 -10.96 1.46
CA GLU A 81 13.42 -10.79 2.10
C GLU A 81 14.40 -9.89 1.35
N ARG A 82 14.16 -9.58 0.07
CA ARG A 82 14.98 -8.64 -0.73
C ARG A 82 14.87 -7.20 -0.23
N PHE A 83 13.81 -6.90 0.53
CA PHE A 83 13.62 -5.58 1.14
C PHE A 83 14.89 -5.07 1.85
N TRP A 84 15.55 -5.93 2.61
CA TRP A 84 16.74 -5.54 3.38
C TRP A 84 17.91 -5.13 2.48
N GLY A 85 18.13 -5.86 1.37
CA GLY A 85 19.15 -5.50 0.39
C GLY A 85 18.83 -4.16 -0.29
N PHE A 86 17.59 -3.96 -0.71
CA PHE A 86 17.14 -2.70 -1.32
C PHE A 86 17.20 -1.52 -0.35
N LEU A 87 16.93 -1.76 0.94
CA LEU A 87 17.07 -0.76 1.99
C LEU A 87 18.54 -0.34 2.15
N ASP A 88 19.43 -1.31 2.31
CA ASP A 88 20.88 -1.04 2.51
C ASP A 88 21.48 -0.29 1.32
N GLU A 89 21.19 -0.74 0.09
CA GLU A 89 21.62 -0.06 -1.13
C GLU A 89 21.07 1.37 -1.23
N GLY A 90 19.76 1.55 -0.99
CA GLY A 90 19.11 2.84 -1.10
C GLY A 90 19.61 3.84 -0.05
N VAL A 91 19.82 3.40 1.17
CA VAL A 91 20.40 4.25 2.23
C VAL A 91 21.85 4.64 1.88
N ALA A 92 22.63 3.73 1.30
CA ALA A 92 23.99 4.03 0.86
C ALA A 92 24.03 5.04 -0.31
N GLU A 93 23.05 4.99 -1.22
CA GLU A 93 22.95 5.87 -2.39
C GLU A 93 22.40 7.26 -2.06
N MET A 94 21.33 7.32 -1.25
CA MET A 94 20.49 8.51 -1.06
C MET A 94 20.55 9.09 0.38
N GLY A 95 21.09 8.32 1.34
CA GLY A 95 21.17 8.76 2.74
C GLY A 95 19.80 9.05 3.36
N ALA A 96 19.64 10.25 3.94
CA ALA A 96 18.42 10.66 4.63
C ALA A 96 17.22 10.93 3.69
N ASP A 97 17.44 11.07 2.40
CA ASP A 97 16.39 11.32 1.41
C ASP A 97 15.72 10.03 0.93
N PHE A 98 16.26 8.86 1.36
CA PHE A 98 15.70 7.55 1.01
C PHE A 98 14.36 7.30 1.72
N SER A 99 13.40 6.76 0.97
CA SER A 99 12.01 6.56 1.40
C SER A 99 11.49 5.17 1.05
N ILE A 100 10.31 4.83 1.57
CA ILE A 100 9.61 3.58 1.20
C ILE A 100 9.26 3.54 -0.29
N SER A 101 9.00 4.69 -0.90
CA SER A 101 8.72 4.80 -2.33
C SER A 101 9.91 4.38 -3.19
N ASP A 102 11.14 4.62 -2.73
CA ASP A 102 12.36 4.21 -3.43
C ASP A 102 12.54 2.69 -3.38
N VAL A 103 12.28 2.06 -2.22
CA VAL A 103 12.23 0.59 -2.10
C VAL A 103 11.21 0.02 -3.07
N THR A 104 10.00 0.55 -3.04
CA THR A 104 8.90 0.10 -3.88
C THR A 104 9.23 0.21 -5.38
N SER A 105 9.86 1.32 -5.77
CA SER A 105 10.29 1.54 -7.16
C SER A 105 11.30 0.51 -7.65
N ARG A 106 12.12 -0.07 -6.76
CA ARG A 106 13.05 -1.15 -7.12
C ARG A 106 12.29 -2.44 -7.47
N TYR A 107 11.25 -2.78 -6.70
CA TYR A 107 10.37 -3.92 -7.01
C TYR A 107 9.55 -3.70 -8.28
N VAL A 108 9.12 -2.47 -8.55
CA VAL A 108 8.44 -2.14 -9.81
C VAL A 108 9.39 -2.33 -11.00
N LYS A 109 10.63 -1.85 -10.90
CA LYS A 109 11.64 -1.95 -11.96
C LYS A 109 12.01 -3.40 -12.27
N ASP A 110 12.09 -4.28 -11.28
CA ASP A 110 12.38 -5.70 -11.49
C ASP A 110 11.13 -6.52 -11.87
N GLY A 111 9.97 -5.89 -11.89
CA GLY A 111 8.72 -6.49 -12.32
C GLY A 111 8.08 -7.41 -11.28
N SER A 112 8.47 -7.33 -10.01
CA SER A 112 7.97 -8.15 -8.91
C SER A 112 7.00 -7.42 -7.97
N ALA A 113 6.59 -6.19 -8.31
CA ALA A 113 5.53 -5.48 -7.60
C ALA A 113 4.14 -5.88 -8.11
N THR A 114 3.23 -6.15 -7.19
CA THR A 114 1.82 -6.48 -7.47
C THR A 114 0.92 -5.52 -6.71
N LEU A 115 -0.18 -5.10 -7.34
CA LEU A 115 -1.21 -4.28 -6.72
C LEU A 115 -2.35 -5.16 -6.22
N LEU A 116 -2.77 -4.95 -4.98
CA LEU A 116 -4.01 -5.46 -4.43
C LEU A 116 -4.97 -4.29 -4.22
N THR A 117 -6.02 -4.23 -5.03
CA THR A 117 -7.04 -3.19 -4.91
C THR A 117 -8.03 -3.55 -3.82
N VAL A 118 -8.19 -2.64 -2.86
CA VAL A 118 -9.20 -2.71 -1.81
C VAL A 118 -10.56 -2.32 -2.43
N GLY A 119 -11.59 -3.12 -2.21
CA GLY A 119 -12.92 -2.95 -2.76
C GLY A 119 -13.84 -2.12 -1.88
N GLU A 120 -14.80 -2.80 -1.24
CA GLU A 120 -15.83 -2.15 -0.40
C GLU A 120 -15.35 -1.86 1.04
N GLU A 121 -14.14 -2.26 1.39
CA GLU A 121 -13.57 -2.03 2.70
C GLU A 121 -13.33 -0.55 2.95
N THR A 122 -13.57 -0.16 4.19
CA THR A 122 -13.26 1.20 4.62
C THR A 122 -11.76 1.39 4.78
N TRP A 123 -11.24 2.48 4.25
CA TRP A 123 -9.86 2.91 4.46
C TRP A 123 -9.80 4.42 4.66
N VAL A 124 -9.22 4.85 5.77
CA VAL A 124 -9.03 6.25 6.11
C VAL A 124 -7.56 6.50 6.40
N ASP A 125 -6.98 7.47 5.71
CA ASP A 125 -5.69 8.05 6.04
C ASP A 125 -5.90 9.17 7.06
N CYS A 126 -5.33 9.04 8.25
CA CYS A 126 -5.50 9.96 9.37
C CYS A 126 -4.36 10.99 9.49
N GLY A 127 -3.67 11.29 8.41
CA GLY A 127 -2.54 12.24 8.36
C GLY A 127 -2.91 13.70 8.62
N THR A 128 -4.21 14.04 8.72
CA THR A 128 -4.69 15.39 9.06
C THR A 128 -5.63 15.37 10.26
N ALA A 129 -5.78 16.52 10.96
CA ALA A 129 -6.73 16.63 12.07
C ALA A 129 -8.18 16.35 11.63
N GLU A 130 -8.54 16.76 10.41
CA GLU A 130 -9.88 16.53 9.85
C GLU A 130 -10.12 15.04 9.58
N SER A 131 -9.18 14.35 8.92
CA SER A 131 -9.33 12.92 8.64
C SER A 131 -9.30 12.07 9.92
N LEU A 132 -8.52 12.47 10.94
CA LEU A 132 -8.51 11.81 12.24
C LEU A 132 -9.87 11.98 12.96
N LEU A 133 -10.48 13.18 12.89
CA LEU A 133 -11.82 13.41 13.43
C LEU A 133 -12.86 12.54 12.71
N GLN A 134 -12.81 12.48 11.40
CA GLN A 134 -13.70 11.62 10.59
C GLN A 134 -13.56 10.14 10.98
N ALA A 135 -12.32 9.63 11.09
CA ALA A 135 -12.09 8.27 11.54
C ALA A 135 -12.65 8.01 12.95
N SER A 136 -12.50 8.97 13.87
CA SER A 136 -13.05 8.88 15.23
C SER A 136 -14.59 8.80 15.23
N ILE A 137 -15.25 9.59 14.38
CA ILE A 137 -16.70 9.53 14.19
C ILE A 137 -17.12 8.18 13.60
N MET A 138 -16.41 7.70 12.58
CA MET A 138 -16.69 6.41 11.96
C MET A 138 -16.51 5.24 12.95
N ALA A 139 -15.49 5.29 13.80
CA ALA A 139 -15.28 4.31 14.87
C ALA A 139 -16.43 4.31 15.88
N ARG A 140 -16.84 5.49 16.35
CA ARG A 140 -17.98 5.65 17.25
C ARG A 140 -19.28 5.08 16.64
N ASP A 141 -19.47 5.27 15.35
CA ASP A 141 -20.69 4.85 14.63
C ASP A 141 -20.60 3.38 14.18
N GLY A 142 -19.55 2.63 14.56
CA GLY A 142 -19.35 1.21 14.25
C GLY A 142 -18.95 0.92 12.80
N LYS A 143 -18.61 1.94 12.01
CA LYS A 143 -18.25 1.78 10.58
C LYS A 143 -16.83 1.25 10.34
N LEU A 144 -16.00 1.24 11.37
CA LEU A 144 -14.63 0.72 11.32
C LEU A 144 -14.51 -0.64 12.01
N ASN A 145 -15.62 -1.25 12.41
CA ASN A 145 -15.59 -2.61 12.91
C ASN A 145 -15.41 -3.55 11.72
N PRO A 146 -14.46 -4.50 11.79
CA PRO A 146 -14.38 -5.54 10.79
C PRO A 146 -15.72 -6.26 10.73
N SER A 147 -16.17 -6.58 9.51
CA SER A 147 -17.39 -7.40 9.36
C SER A 147 -17.24 -8.66 10.22
N PRO A 148 -18.25 -9.04 11.02
CA PRO A 148 -18.17 -10.29 11.74
C PRO A 148 -17.89 -11.41 10.74
N HIS A 149 -16.87 -12.23 11.05
CA HIS A 149 -16.48 -13.34 10.20
C HIS A 149 -17.75 -14.05 9.71
N ARG A 150 -17.93 -14.14 8.41
CA ARG A 150 -18.91 -15.07 7.84
C ARG A 150 -18.34 -16.46 8.07
N GLU A 151 -18.90 -17.15 9.08
CA GLU A 151 -18.69 -18.56 9.28
C GLU A 151 -19.12 -19.38 8.05
#